data_271191fc02998420c5dad6bddaa075c4
#
_entry.id   271191fc02998420c5dad6bddaa075c4
#
_cell.length_a   1.000
_cell.length_b   1.000
_cell.length_c   1.000
_cell.angle_alpha   90.00
_cell.angle_beta   90.00
_cell.angle_gamma   90.00
#
_symmetry.space_group_name_H-M   'P 1'
#
loop_
_entity.id
_entity.type
_entity.pdbx_description
1 polymer ?
#
loop_
_entity_poly.entity_id
_entity_poly.type
_entity_poly.pdbx_seq_one_letter_code
_entity_poly.pdbx_strand_id
1 'polypeptide(L)'
;MYFFRRYRFIITQPDLYQRFSRMRKGLSPDGYTLKQFDDNQCIFIHIPKNAGQSIRNTLFENLLPGHMKAYTYQLIFPKRIFESYYKFAFARNPWDRLASAYMFMKGGGAHEKDRLWSEKTLTQYDSFESFVKNGLRSHEVQTWPHFRPQVDFLRGQNGKIELDFIGRFENLQQDFNHVRDHLGLSGELLFINKTKTKREPYQTYYSDELRDIAARVYKEDIEVFDYKF
;
A
#
# COMPACT_ATOMS: atom_id res chain seq x y z
N MET A 1 12.02 12.53 18.92
CA MET A 1 11.64 11.14 18.59
C MET A 1 12.14 10.71 17.19
N TYR A 2 11.88 11.46 16.12
CA TYR A 2 12.34 11.16 14.75
C TYR A 2 13.85 10.90 14.63
N PHE A 3 14.68 11.83 15.13
CA PHE A 3 16.14 11.72 15.06
C PHE A 3 16.66 10.47 15.78
N PHE A 4 16.16 10.17 16.97
CA PHE A 4 16.59 9.02 17.76
C PHE A 4 16.24 7.68 17.08
N ARG A 5 15.04 7.54 16.51
CA ARG A 5 14.63 6.31 15.85
C ARG A 5 15.40 6.08 14.55
N ARG A 6 15.64 7.15 13.77
CA ARG A 6 16.46 7.08 12.57
C ARG A 6 17.92 6.72 12.89
N TYR A 7 18.48 7.34 13.91
CA TYR A 7 19.83 7.03 14.40
C TYR A 7 19.96 5.57 14.86
N ARG A 8 18.99 5.10 15.64
CA ARG A 8 18.92 3.68 16.01
C ARG A 8 18.85 2.76 14.79
N PHE A 9 18.03 3.08 13.80
CA PHE A 9 17.96 2.30 12.56
C PHE A 9 19.32 2.23 11.82
N ILE A 10 20.02 3.36 11.71
CA ILE A 10 21.35 3.42 11.07
C ILE A 10 22.34 2.50 11.78
N ILE A 11 22.31 2.47 13.11
CA ILE A 11 23.23 1.65 13.92
C ILE A 11 22.85 0.18 13.92
N THR A 12 21.56 -0.13 14.08
CA THR A 12 21.10 -1.51 14.26
C THR A 12 20.90 -2.26 12.96
N GLN A 13 20.76 -1.55 11.83
CA GLN A 13 20.58 -2.12 10.50
C GLN A 13 21.40 -1.34 9.44
N PRO A 14 22.72 -1.28 9.59
CA PRO A 14 23.58 -0.45 8.75
C PRO A 14 23.53 -0.87 7.28
N ASP A 15 23.52 -2.17 6.98
CA ASP A 15 23.47 -2.68 5.61
C ASP A 15 22.18 -2.28 4.90
N LEU A 16 21.04 -2.39 5.60
CA LEU A 16 19.75 -1.99 5.05
C LEU A 16 19.70 -0.48 4.81
N TYR A 17 20.20 0.32 5.77
CA TYR A 17 20.31 1.76 5.60
C TYR A 17 21.22 2.13 4.41
N GLN A 18 22.38 1.51 4.29
CA GLN A 18 23.30 1.73 3.17
C GLN A 18 22.69 1.33 1.82
N ARG A 19 21.97 0.21 1.78
CA ARG A 19 21.22 -0.21 0.59
C ARG A 19 20.26 0.89 0.14
N PHE A 20 19.39 1.38 1.02
CA PHE A 20 18.46 2.46 0.69
C PHE A 20 19.17 3.77 0.35
N SER A 21 20.24 4.12 1.04
CA SER A 21 21.05 5.29 0.73
C SER A 21 21.65 5.23 -0.70
N ARG A 22 22.12 4.06 -1.13
CA ARG A 22 22.60 3.84 -2.50
C ARG A 22 21.45 3.95 -3.51
N MET A 23 20.31 3.34 -3.22
CA MET A 23 19.13 3.40 -4.10
C MET A 23 18.56 4.81 -4.28
N ARG A 24 18.80 5.73 -3.35
CA ARG A 24 18.48 7.16 -3.52
C ARG A 24 19.41 7.87 -4.48
N LYS A 25 20.58 7.31 -4.78
CA LYS A 25 21.58 7.90 -5.70
C LYS A 25 21.56 7.27 -7.09
N GLY A 26 21.02 6.07 -7.23
CA GLY A 26 21.01 5.34 -8.48
C GLY A 26 20.29 3.99 -8.39
N LEU A 27 20.52 3.15 -9.39
CA LEU A 27 19.95 1.82 -9.44
C LEU A 27 20.66 0.85 -8.48
N SER A 28 19.90 -0.01 -7.84
CA SER A 28 20.42 -1.19 -7.14
C SER A 28 20.86 -2.27 -8.15
N PRO A 29 21.61 -3.30 -7.73
CA PRO A 29 21.94 -4.45 -8.58
C PRO A 29 20.70 -5.13 -9.18
N ASP A 30 19.56 -5.08 -8.48
CA ASP A 30 18.28 -5.62 -8.94
C ASP A 30 17.54 -4.67 -9.91
N GLY A 31 18.15 -3.55 -10.33
CA GLY A 31 17.58 -2.59 -11.26
C GLY A 31 16.55 -1.62 -10.67
N TYR A 32 16.40 -1.55 -9.34
CA TYR A 32 15.44 -0.67 -8.68
C TYR A 32 16.08 0.55 -8.01
N THR A 33 15.32 1.63 -7.88
CA THR A 33 15.79 2.90 -7.33
C THR A 33 14.75 3.56 -6.41
N LEU A 34 15.22 4.43 -5.53
CA LEU A 34 14.44 5.44 -4.81
C LEU A 34 14.79 6.86 -5.30
N LYS A 35 15.72 6.99 -6.25
CA LYS A 35 16.17 8.27 -6.80
C LYS A 35 15.00 9.07 -7.38
N GLN A 36 14.00 8.41 -7.96
CA GLN A 36 12.79 9.04 -8.49
C GLN A 36 12.06 9.90 -7.45
N PHE A 37 12.14 9.55 -6.18
CA PHE A 37 11.56 10.37 -5.11
C PHE A 37 12.36 11.64 -4.85
N ASP A 38 13.69 11.56 -4.93
CA ASP A 38 14.55 12.74 -4.81
C ASP A 38 14.44 13.65 -6.04
N ASP A 39 14.36 13.07 -7.25
CA ASP A 39 14.24 13.81 -8.51
C ASP A 39 12.92 14.59 -8.60
N ASN A 40 11.83 14.01 -8.12
CA ASN A 40 10.49 14.60 -8.20
C ASN A 40 10.03 15.23 -6.87
N GLN A 41 10.89 15.28 -5.87
CA GLN A 41 10.59 15.80 -4.53
C GLN A 41 9.28 15.26 -3.94
N CYS A 42 9.04 13.96 -4.10
CA CYS A 42 7.82 13.31 -3.64
C CYS A 42 8.10 11.96 -2.96
N ILE A 43 7.11 11.43 -2.27
CA ILE A 43 7.11 10.06 -1.72
C ILE A 43 5.73 9.45 -1.96
N PHE A 44 5.70 8.37 -2.74
CA PHE A 44 4.51 7.56 -2.94
C PHE A 44 4.45 6.42 -1.93
N ILE A 45 3.41 6.41 -1.07
CA ILE A 45 3.16 5.29 -0.16
C ILE A 45 2.20 4.31 -0.84
N HIS A 46 2.76 3.19 -1.28
CA HIS A 46 2.02 2.17 -2.02
C HIS A 46 1.26 1.23 -1.09
N ILE A 47 -0.04 1.43 -0.95
CA ILE A 47 -0.95 0.52 -0.26
C ILE A 47 -1.36 -0.62 -1.21
N PRO A 48 -1.29 -1.91 -0.79
CA PRO A 48 -1.70 -3.02 -1.64
C PRO A 48 -3.15 -2.93 -2.08
N LYS A 49 -3.43 -3.31 -3.34
CA LYS A 49 -4.76 -3.42 -3.96
C LYS A 49 -5.45 -2.08 -4.29
N ASN A 50 -4.70 -0.98 -4.26
CA ASN A 50 -5.17 0.38 -4.55
C ASN A 50 -4.55 0.95 -5.84
N ALA A 51 -4.41 0.13 -6.88
CA ALA A 51 -3.82 0.47 -8.19
C ALA A 51 -2.34 0.94 -8.16
N GLY A 52 -1.63 0.71 -7.05
CA GLY A 52 -0.28 1.24 -6.88
C GLY A 52 0.75 0.79 -7.91
N GLN A 53 0.59 -0.38 -8.56
CA GLN A 53 1.45 -0.80 -9.67
C GLN A 53 1.22 0.08 -10.91
N SER A 54 -0.04 0.39 -11.23
CA SER A 54 -0.38 1.27 -12.34
C SER A 54 0.20 2.66 -12.12
N ILE A 55 0.00 3.23 -10.93
CA ILE A 55 0.52 4.56 -10.55
C ILE A 55 2.05 4.57 -10.60
N ARG A 56 2.70 3.60 -9.95
CA ARG A 56 4.15 3.49 -9.92
C ARG A 56 4.76 3.41 -11.32
N ASN A 57 4.23 2.52 -12.16
CA ASN A 57 4.82 2.29 -13.49
C ASN A 57 4.52 3.42 -14.46
N THR A 58 3.51 4.25 -14.19
CA THR A 58 3.24 5.44 -15.00
C THR A 58 4.10 6.63 -14.60
N LEU A 59 4.25 6.88 -13.28
CA LEU A 59 4.93 8.08 -12.80
C LEU A 59 6.45 7.89 -12.63
N PHE A 60 6.91 6.66 -12.40
CA PHE A 60 8.28 6.42 -11.96
C PHE A 60 8.90 5.23 -12.69
N GLU A 61 10.05 5.46 -13.28
CA GLU A 61 10.86 4.39 -13.86
C GLU A 61 11.63 3.65 -12.77
N ASN A 62 11.54 2.31 -12.79
CA ASN A 62 12.32 1.44 -11.90
C ASN A 62 12.19 1.75 -10.41
N LEU A 63 11.11 2.42 -9.98
CA LEU A 63 10.89 2.64 -8.56
C LEU A 63 10.81 1.31 -7.82
N LEU A 64 11.49 1.24 -6.67
CA LEU A 64 11.50 0.05 -5.82
C LEU A 64 10.08 -0.48 -5.58
N PRO A 65 9.79 -1.73 -5.96
CA PRO A 65 8.49 -2.34 -5.69
C PRO A 65 8.34 -2.63 -4.20
N GLY A 66 7.09 -2.81 -3.78
CA GLY A 66 6.76 -3.22 -2.42
C GLY A 66 5.81 -2.24 -1.73
N HIS A 67 5.52 -2.57 -0.48
CA HIS A 67 4.50 -1.89 0.32
C HIS A 67 5.14 -1.32 1.59
N MET A 68 6.09 -0.38 1.41
CA MET A 68 6.74 0.28 2.53
C MET A 68 5.78 1.29 3.18
N LYS A 69 5.84 1.33 4.52
CA LYS A 69 5.07 2.28 5.33
C LYS A 69 5.70 3.67 5.33
N ALA A 70 4.93 4.71 5.55
CA ALA A 70 5.41 6.08 5.78
C ALA A 70 6.49 6.11 6.87
N TYR A 71 6.29 5.36 7.96
CA TYR A 71 7.29 5.16 9.00
C TYR A 71 8.66 4.71 8.46
N THR A 72 8.69 3.78 7.48
CA THR A 72 9.94 3.28 6.90
C THR A 72 10.64 4.37 6.08
N TYR A 73 9.87 5.13 5.31
CA TYR A 73 10.43 6.28 4.58
C TYR A 73 11.04 7.34 5.50
N GLN A 74 10.42 7.57 6.67
CA GLN A 74 11.00 8.43 7.70
C GLN A 74 12.35 7.92 8.26
N LEU A 75 12.61 6.63 8.23
CA LEU A 75 13.93 6.08 8.60
C LEU A 75 14.97 6.26 7.49
N ILE A 76 14.54 6.18 6.23
CA ILE A 76 15.40 6.27 5.05
C ILE A 76 15.78 7.73 4.74
N PHE A 77 14.79 8.61 4.71
CA PHE A 77 14.97 10.03 4.36
C PHE A 77 15.33 10.86 5.60
N PRO A 78 16.26 11.83 5.49
CA PRO A 78 16.45 12.83 6.53
C PRO A 78 15.13 13.58 6.82
N LYS A 79 14.94 13.98 8.07
CA LYS A 79 13.70 14.63 8.53
C LYS A 79 13.30 15.80 7.61
N ARG A 80 14.25 16.72 7.36
CA ARG A 80 14.00 17.90 6.51
C ARG A 80 13.54 17.53 5.09
N ILE A 81 14.13 16.48 4.52
CA ILE A 81 13.78 15.98 3.19
C ILE A 81 12.38 15.36 3.20
N PHE A 82 12.12 14.46 4.17
CA PHE A 82 10.80 13.83 4.29
C PHE A 82 9.68 14.85 4.49
N GLU A 83 9.92 15.90 5.30
CA GLU A 83 8.93 16.94 5.57
C GLU A 83 8.68 17.85 4.37
N SER A 84 9.71 18.13 3.54
CA SER A 84 9.58 19.00 2.37
C SER A 84 9.01 18.33 1.13
N TYR A 85 9.10 16.99 1.03
CA TYR A 85 8.61 16.27 -0.14
C TYR A 85 7.09 16.12 -0.12
N TYR A 86 6.47 16.18 -1.29
CA TYR A 86 5.05 15.90 -1.49
C TYR A 86 4.76 14.42 -1.25
N LYS A 87 3.97 14.11 -0.24
CA LYS A 87 3.65 12.74 0.17
C LYS A 87 2.23 12.39 -0.23
N PHE A 88 2.09 11.30 -0.97
CA PHE A 88 0.78 10.87 -1.42
C PHE A 88 0.58 9.35 -1.37
N ALA A 89 -0.67 8.96 -1.31
CA ALA A 89 -1.13 7.57 -1.36
C ALA A 89 -2.48 7.50 -2.09
N PHE A 90 -2.95 6.28 -2.34
CA PHE A 90 -4.31 6.04 -2.80
C PHE A 90 -5.00 5.07 -1.85
N ALA A 91 -6.14 5.45 -1.33
CA ALA A 91 -7.02 4.61 -0.53
C ALA A 91 -8.11 3.98 -1.42
N ARG A 92 -8.70 2.90 -0.95
CA ARG A 92 -9.81 2.20 -1.59
C ARG A 92 -10.84 1.85 -0.54
N ASN A 93 -12.11 1.75 -0.94
CA ASN A 93 -13.17 1.26 -0.08
C ASN A 93 -12.73 -0.05 0.61
N PRO A 94 -12.72 -0.13 1.96
CA PRO A 94 -12.15 -1.26 2.69
C PRO A 94 -12.80 -2.60 2.35
N TRP A 95 -14.10 -2.64 2.09
CA TRP A 95 -14.81 -3.86 1.70
C TRP A 95 -14.42 -4.30 0.29
N ASP A 96 -14.34 -3.38 -0.65
CA ASP A 96 -13.90 -3.68 -2.01
C ASP A 96 -12.42 -4.11 -2.04
N ARG A 97 -11.58 -3.44 -1.23
CA ARG A 97 -10.18 -3.81 -1.08
C ARG A 97 -10.02 -5.21 -0.49
N LEU A 98 -10.79 -5.56 0.55
CA LEU A 98 -10.76 -6.88 1.18
C LEU A 98 -11.13 -7.99 0.18
N ALA A 99 -12.23 -7.82 -0.54
CA ALA A 99 -12.64 -8.77 -1.58
C ALA A 99 -11.56 -8.90 -2.68
N SER A 100 -10.97 -7.76 -3.11
CA SER A 100 -9.86 -7.75 -4.08
C SER A 100 -8.61 -8.45 -3.56
N ALA A 101 -8.29 -8.28 -2.28
CA ALA A 101 -7.13 -8.92 -1.65
C ALA A 101 -7.33 -10.43 -1.52
N TYR A 102 -8.51 -10.86 -1.09
CA TYR A 102 -8.83 -12.28 -0.96
C TYR A 102 -8.73 -12.99 -2.31
N MET A 103 -9.38 -12.46 -3.37
CA MET A 103 -9.33 -13.08 -4.70
C MET A 103 -7.89 -13.15 -5.25
N PHE A 104 -7.11 -12.08 -5.07
CA PHE A 104 -5.72 -12.05 -5.48
C PHE A 104 -4.87 -13.10 -4.74
N MET A 105 -5.00 -13.19 -3.43
CA MET A 105 -4.24 -14.15 -2.63
C MET A 105 -4.72 -15.58 -2.84
N LYS A 106 -6.02 -15.81 -3.04
CA LYS A 106 -6.57 -17.14 -3.39
C LYS A 106 -6.04 -17.62 -4.74
N GLY A 107 -5.72 -16.71 -5.66
CA GLY A 107 -5.03 -16.98 -6.93
C GLY A 107 -3.51 -17.15 -6.82
N GLY A 108 -2.94 -17.17 -5.61
CA GLY A 108 -1.51 -17.34 -5.35
C GLY A 108 -0.68 -16.04 -5.30
N GLY A 109 -1.32 -14.86 -5.41
CA GLY A 109 -0.62 -13.57 -5.32
C GLY A 109 0.25 -13.26 -6.54
N ALA A 110 1.33 -12.48 -6.33
CA ALA A 110 2.25 -12.07 -7.38
C ALA A 110 3.65 -12.70 -7.24
N HIS A 111 4.01 -13.18 -6.07
CA HIS A 111 5.34 -13.67 -5.74
C HIS A 111 5.28 -14.96 -4.96
N GLU A 112 6.39 -15.70 -4.95
CA GLU A 112 6.51 -16.97 -4.21
C GLU A 112 6.10 -16.83 -2.72
N LYS A 113 6.43 -15.70 -2.10
CA LYS A 113 6.01 -15.43 -0.69
C LYS A 113 4.50 -15.36 -0.54
N ASP A 114 3.80 -14.74 -1.51
CA ASP A 114 2.35 -14.67 -1.51
C ASP A 114 1.74 -16.05 -1.69
N ARG A 115 2.29 -16.84 -2.62
CA ARG A 115 1.84 -18.22 -2.87
C ARG A 115 1.97 -19.09 -1.62
N LEU A 116 3.16 -19.11 -1.00
CA LEU A 116 3.42 -19.91 0.21
C LEU A 116 2.53 -19.47 1.38
N TRP A 117 2.35 -18.16 1.57
CA TRP A 117 1.46 -17.65 2.60
C TRP A 117 0.00 -18.05 2.33
N SER A 118 -0.44 -17.94 1.09
CA SER A 118 -1.80 -18.33 0.67
C SER A 118 -2.05 -19.82 0.91
N GLU A 119 -1.13 -20.67 0.49
CA GLU A 119 -1.21 -22.12 0.70
C GLU A 119 -1.26 -22.50 2.20
N LYS A 120 -0.46 -21.82 3.01
CA LYS A 120 -0.46 -22.05 4.46
C LYS A 120 -1.72 -21.53 5.16
N THR A 121 -2.21 -20.34 4.76
CA THR A 121 -3.18 -19.61 5.56
C THR A 121 -4.58 -19.62 4.95
N LEU A 122 -4.73 -19.45 3.62
CA LEU A 122 -6.06 -19.36 3.01
C LEU A 122 -6.69 -20.69 2.67
N THR A 123 -5.92 -21.77 2.52
CA THR A 123 -6.46 -23.09 2.19
C THR A 123 -7.33 -23.70 3.30
N GLN A 124 -7.19 -23.21 4.54
CA GLN A 124 -8.05 -23.61 5.66
C GLN A 124 -9.47 -23.00 5.62
N TYR A 125 -9.74 -22.10 4.65
CA TYR A 125 -11.03 -21.46 4.48
C TYR A 125 -11.61 -21.80 3.10
N ASP A 126 -12.74 -22.48 3.06
CA ASP A 126 -13.35 -22.95 1.82
C ASP A 126 -13.91 -21.81 0.95
N SER A 127 -14.32 -20.72 1.57
CA SER A 127 -14.98 -19.59 0.93
C SER A 127 -14.51 -18.23 1.48
N PHE A 128 -14.88 -17.15 0.77
CA PHE A 128 -14.71 -15.80 1.27
C PHE A 128 -15.48 -15.58 2.59
N GLU A 129 -16.67 -16.13 2.70
CA GLU A 129 -17.46 -16.08 3.91
C GLU A 129 -16.74 -16.74 5.09
N SER A 130 -16.27 -17.99 4.90
CA SER A 130 -15.50 -18.71 5.93
C SER A 130 -14.24 -17.94 6.34
N PHE A 131 -13.53 -17.36 5.39
CA PHE A 131 -12.35 -16.53 5.65
C PHE A 131 -12.69 -15.28 6.48
N VAL A 132 -13.74 -14.54 6.11
CA VAL A 132 -14.12 -13.32 6.83
C VAL A 132 -14.57 -13.63 8.25
N LYS A 133 -15.38 -14.69 8.45
CA LYS A 133 -15.89 -15.09 9.76
C LYS A 133 -14.80 -15.60 10.70
N ASN A 134 -13.91 -16.45 10.20
CA ASN A 134 -13.02 -17.23 11.04
C ASN A 134 -11.55 -16.82 10.95
N GLY A 135 -11.11 -16.20 9.85
CA GLY A 135 -9.72 -15.86 9.57
C GLY A 135 -9.37 -14.39 9.69
N LEU A 136 -10.24 -13.50 9.22
CA LEU A 136 -9.91 -12.09 9.02
C LEU A 136 -9.38 -11.38 10.28
N ARG A 137 -9.83 -11.78 11.47
CA ARG A 137 -9.41 -11.19 12.75
C ARG A 137 -8.08 -11.73 13.27
N SER A 138 -7.52 -12.77 12.67
CA SER A 138 -6.28 -13.36 13.14
C SER A 138 -5.10 -12.39 12.96
N HIS A 139 -4.16 -12.41 13.89
CA HIS A 139 -2.96 -11.60 13.82
C HIS A 139 -2.15 -11.89 12.55
N GLU A 140 -2.06 -13.16 12.14
CA GLU A 140 -1.35 -13.59 10.94
C GLU A 140 -1.94 -12.94 9.69
N VAL A 141 -3.26 -12.90 9.55
CA VAL A 141 -3.95 -12.26 8.43
C VAL A 141 -3.77 -10.75 8.46
N GLN A 142 -4.02 -10.09 9.60
CA GLN A 142 -3.94 -8.63 9.70
C GLN A 142 -2.53 -8.06 9.58
N THR A 143 -1.51 -8.86 9.83
CA THR A 143 -0.12 -8.45 9.62
C THR A 143 0.35 -8.69 8.18
N TRP A 144 -0.36 -9.50 7.39
CA TRP A 144 -0.03 -9.68 5.99
C TRP A 144 -0.37 -8.41 5.18
N PRO A 145 0.53 -7.92 4.31
CA PRO A 145 0.36 -6.61 3.67
C PRO A 145 -0.97 -6.41 2.95
N HIS A 146 -1.51 -7.45 2.31
CA HIS A 146 -2.75 -7.36 1.53
C HIS A 146 -4.01 -7.21 2.38
N PHE A 147 -3.98 -7.66 3.64
CA PHE A 147 -5.13 -7.60 4.56
C PHE A 147 -4.96 -6.57 5.69
N ARG A 148 -3.76 -6.01 5.84
CA ARG A 148 -3.48 -4.98 6.84
C ARG A 148 -4.35 -3.74 6.60
N PRO A 149 -4.85 -3.07 7.65
CA PRO A 149 -5.51 -1.78 7.53
C PRO A 149 -4.67 -0.76 6.75
N GLN A 150 -5.32 0.05 5.93
CA GLN A 150 -4.65 1.00 5.05
C GLN A 150 -3.94 2.11 5.84
N VAL A 151 -4.57 2.58 6.91
CA VAL A 151 -3.99 3.59 7.82
C VAL A 151 -2.63 3.18 8.39
N ASP A 152 -2.38 1.87 8.56
CA ASP A 152 -1.10 1.36 9.05
C ASP A 152 0.07 1.60 8.09
N PHE A 153 -0.20 1.78 6.80
CA PHE A 153 0.83 2.15 5.83
C PHE A 153 1.15 3.64 5.89
N LEU A 154 0.19 4.46 6.30
CA LEU A 154 0.26 5.91 6.21
C LEU A 154 0.81 6.56 7.47
N ARG A 155 0.77 5.86 8.61
CA ARG A 155 1.26 6.39 9.88
C ARG A 155 2.77 6.54 9.91
N GLY A 156 3.18 7.73 10.32
CA GLY A 156 4.57 8.05 10.63
C GLY A 156 4.99 7.58 12.02
N GLN A 157 6.21 7.95 12.42
CA GLN A 157 6.81 7.60 13.71
C GLN A 157 6.04 8.14 14.94
N ASN A 158 5.28 9.20 14.76
CA ASN A 158 4.44 9.82 15.79
C ASN A 158 3.01 9.24 15.83
N GLY A 159 2.72 8.23 15.00
CA GLY A 159 1.40 7.63 14.85
C GLY A 159 0.40 8.43 14.01
N LYS A 160 0.78 9.63 13.55
CA LYS A 160 -0.08 10.49 12.73
C LYS A 160 0.08 10.18 11.24
N ILE A 161 -0.95 10.47 10.48
CA ILE A 161 -0.93 10.48 9.00
C ILE A 161 -0.54 11.90 8.59
N GLU A 162 0.62 12.03 7.96
CA GLU A 162 1.21 13.30 7.54
C GLU A 162 1.47 13.27 6.03
N LEU A 163 0.40 13.03 5.25
CA LEU A 163 0.41 13.05 3.80
C LEU A 163 -0.21 14.36 3.28
N ASP A 164 0.27 14.80 2.15
CA ASP A 164 -0.23 16.00 1.47
C ASP A 164 -1.46 15.68 0.61
N PHE A 165 -1.57 14.42 0.13
CA PHE A 165 -2.72 13.97 -0.66
C PHE A 165 -3.03 12.48 -0.46
N ILE A 166 -4.31 12.15 -0.38
CA ILE A 166 -4.81 10.78 -0.38
C ILE A 166 -5.90 10.67 -1.45
N GLY A 167 -5.51 10.18 -2.63
CA GLY A 167 -6.43 9.88 -3.72
C GLY A 167 -7.30 8.66 -3.42
N ARG A 168 -8.39 8.52 -4.17
CA ARG A 168 -9.35 7.42 -4.04
C ARG A 168 -9.29 6.51 -5.27
N PHE A 169 -9.26 5.21 -5.02
CA PHE A 169 -9.33 4.22 -6.09
C PHE A 169 -10.59 4.37 -6.94
N GLU A 170 -11.67 4.77 -6.32
CA GLU A 170 -12.98 5.01 -6.94
C GLU A 170 -12.95 6.18 -7.93
N ASN A 171 -12.06 7.15 -7.71
CA ASN A 171 -11.83 8.32 -8.58
C ASN A 171 -10.43 8.29 -9.21
N LEU A 172 -9.90 7.07 -9.44
CA LEU A 172 -8.49 6.83 -9.75
C LEU A 172 -7.94 7.71 -10.86
N GLN A 173 -8.67 7.88 -11.96
CA GLN A 173 -8.18 8.68 -13.10
C GLN A 173 -8.05 10.16 -12.76
N GLN A 174 -9.04 10.72 -12.06
CA GLN A 174 -9.04 12.13 -11.67
C GLN A 174 -7.93 12.40 -10.63
N ASP A 175 -7.86 11.57 -9.60
CA ASP A 175 -6.90 11.74 -8.52
C ASP A 175 -5.46 11.45 -8.98
N PHE A 176 -5.29 10.53 -9.94
CA PHE A 176 -4.00 10.32 -10.60
C PHE A 176 -3.57 11.56 -11.40
N ASN A 177 -4.47 12.14 -12.18
CA ASN A 177 -4.17 13.37 -12.94
C ASN A 177 -3.78 14.51 -12.02
N HIS A 178 -4.48 14.66 -10.88
CA HIS A 178 -4.12 15.66 -9.87
C HIS A 178 -2.67 15.50 -9.37
N VAL A 179 -2.27 14.28 -9.01
CA VAL A 179 -0.90 13.99 -8.57
C VAL A 179 0.11 14.22 -9.68
N ARG A 180 -0.15 13.69 -10.89
CA ARG A 180 0.72 13.84 -12.06
C ARG A 180 0.97 15.33 -12.36
N ASP A 181 -0.09 16.12 -12.41
CA ASP A 181 -0.02 17.54 -12.74
C ASP A 181 0.67 18.34 -11.62
N HIS A 182 0.42 18.01 -10.36
CA HIS A 182 1.11 18.61 -9.22
C HIS A 182 2.63 18.36 -9.26
N LEU A 183 3.05 17.16 -9.70
CA LEU A 183 4.47 16.81 -9.84
C LEU A 183 5.11 17.32 -11.15
N GLY A 184 4.33 17.91 -12.04
CA GLY A 184 4.80 18.34 -13.37
C GLY A 184 5.23 17.15 -14.26
N LEU A 185 4.70 15.97 -14.01
CA LEU A 185 5.00 14.75 -14.74
C LEU A 185 4.05 14.57 -15.94
N SER A 186 4.45 13.76 -16.89
CA SER A 186 3.64 13.35 -18.04
C SER A 186 3.27 11.88 -17.97
N GLY A 187 2.34 11.46 -18.81
CA GLY A 187 1.91 10.09 -18.97
C GLY A 187 0.44 9.87 -18.63
N GLU A 188 -0.14 8.91 -19.31
CA GLU A 188 -1.50 8.44 -19.04
C GLU A 188 -1.46 7.23 -18.13
N LEU A 189 -2.44 7.12 -17.24
CA LEU A 189 -2.50 6.03 -16.28
C LEU A 189 -2.55 4.66 -17.00
N LEU A 190 -1.52 3.87 -16.78
CA LEU A 190 -1.45 2.50 -17.27
C LEU A 190 -2.35 1.60 -16.42
N PHE A 191 -3.35 1.01 -17.03
CA PHE A 191 -4.20 0.02 -16.34
C PHE A 191 -3.52 -1.36 -16.35
N ILE A 192 -2.64 -1.59 -15.38
CA ILE A 192 -1.94 -2.86 -15.22
C ILE A 192 -2.80 -3.79 -14.35
N ASN A 193 -2.90 -5.05 -14.74
CA ASN A 193 -3.68 -6.08 -14.00
C ASN A 193 -5.19 -5.81 -13.90
N LYS A 194 -5.80 -5.18 -14.93
CA LYS A 194 -7.25 -5.29 -15.06
C LYS A 194 -7.61 -6.78 -15.10
N THR A 195 -8.44 -7.22 -14.16
CA THR A 195 -9.06 -8.55 -14.23
C THR A 195 -9.73 -8.65 -15.59
N LYS A 196 -9.38 -9.66 -16.39
CA LYS A 196 -9.89 -9.86 -17.76
C LYS A 196 -11.41 -10.09 -17.78
N THR A 197 -11.97 -10.53 -16.66
CA THR A 197 -13.42 -10.71 -16.46
C THR A 197 -13.99 -9.52 -15.72
N LYS A 198 -15.16 -9.05 -16.13
CA LYS A 198 -15.94 -8.03 -15.43
C LYS A 198 -16.22 -8.57 -14.02
N ARG A 199 -15.61 -7.98 -13.02
CA ARG A 199 -15.83 -8.36 -11.62
C ARG A 199 -17.22 -7.89 -11.22
N GLU A 200 -17.96 -8.77 -10.52
CA GLU A 200 -19.20 -8.39 -9.88
C GLU A 200 -18.95 -7.25 -8.85
N PRO A 201 -19.96 -6.39 -8.61
CA PRO A 201 -19.87 -5.41 -7.55
C PRO A 201 -19.47 -6.07 -6.22
N TYR A 202 -18.56 -5.47 -5.48
CA TYR A 202 -18.02 -6.11 -4.26
C TYR A 202 -19.12 -6.40 -3.22
N GLN A 203 -20.22 -5.64 -3.23
CA GLN A 203 -21.36 -5.84 -2.35
C GLN A 203 -21.95 -7.25 -2.46
N THR A 204 -21.88 -7.87 -3.63
CA THR A 204 -22.42 -9.23 -3.87
C THR A 204 -21.70 -10.32 -3.08
N TYR A 205 -20.49 -10.04 -2.60
CA TYR A 205 -19.72 -10.98 -1.77
C TYR A 205 -20.07 -10.90 -0.28
N TYR A 206 -20.93 -9.94 0.13
CA TYR A 206 -21.19 -9.64 1.53
C TYR A 206 -22.64 -9.87 1.92
N SER A 207 -22.85 -10.66 2.97
CA SER A 207 -24.04 -10.55 3.80
C SER A 207 -23.87 -9.39 4.80
N ASP A 208 -24.96 -9.01 5.48
CA ASP A 208 -24.89 -8.00 6.55
C ASP A 208 -23.89 -8.38 7.63
N GLU A 209 -23.85 -9.66 8.02
CA GLU A 209 -22.89 -10.18 8.99
C GLU A 209 -21.44 -9.98 8.53
N LEU A 210 -21.11 -10.34 7.28
CA LEU A 210 -19.76 -10.19 6.73
C LEU A 210 -19.35 -8.72 6.60
N ARG A 211 -20.30 -7.87 6.17
CA ARG A 211 -20.10 -6.42 6.11
C ARG A 211 -19.69 -5.88 7.48
N ASP A 212 -20.41 -6.28 8.54
CA ASP A 212 -20.19 -5.79 9.89
C ASP A 212 -18.89 -6.34 10.52
N ILE A 213 -18.51 -7.58 10.19
CA ILE A 213 -17.22 -8.13 10.59
C ILE A 213 -16.08 -7.32 9.94
N ALA A 214 -16.13 -7.10 8.64
CA ALA A 214 -15.14 -6.32 7.91
C ALA A 214 -15.09 -4.86 8.41
N ALA A 215 -16.26 -4.25 8.69
CA ALA A 215 -16.36 -2.91 9.24
C ALA A 215 -15.62 -2.79 10.59
N ARG A 216 -15.76 -3.76 11.47
CA ARG A 216 -15.06 -3.77 12.75
C ARG A 216 -13.54 -3.88 12.60
N VAL A 217 -13.08 -4.70 11.66
CA VAL A 217 -11.63 -4.90 11.40
C VAL A 217 -11.00 -3.65 10.78
N TYR A 218 -11.69 -3.02 9.83
CA TYR A 218 -11.20 -1.83 9.12
C TYR A 218 -11.86 -0.53 9.59
N LYS A 219 -12.36 -0.52 10.84
CA LYS A 219 -13.06 0.64 11.42
C LYS A 219 -12.29 1.94 11.20
N GLU A 220 -11.01 1.93 11.44
CA GLU A 220 -10.19 3.13 11.32
C GLU A 220 -10.00 3.59 9.87
N ASP A 221 -9.86 2.66 8.91
CA ASP A 221 -9.86 3.00 7.48
C ASP A 221 -11.19 3.67 7.07
N ILE A 222 -12.31 3.16 7.58
CA ILE A 222 -13.66 3.69 7.30
C ILE A 222 -13.78 5.10 7.85
N GLU A 223 -13.37 5.32 9.11
CA GLU A 223 -13.48 6.61 9.78
C GLU A 223 -12.53 7.66 9.17
N VAL A 224 -11.27 7.30 8.95
CA VAL A 224 -10.25 8.23 8.42
C VAL A 224 -10.54 8.64 6.98
N PHE A 225 -11.03 7.71 6.16
CA PHE A 225 -11.29 7.98 4.74
C PHE A 225 -12.77 8.22 4.42
N ASP A 226 -13.66 8.28 5.42
CA ASP A 226 -15.11 8.51 5.26
C ASP A 226 -15.75 7.57 4.20
N TYR A 227 -15.45 6.26 4.31
CA TYR A 227 -16.05 5.26 3.42
C TYR A 227 -17.39 4.75 3.95
N LYS A 228 -18.27 4.49 3.00
CA LYS A 228 -19.55 3.79 3.23
C LYS A 228 -19.57 2.50 2.40
N PHE A 229 -20.36 1.53 2.87
CA PHE A 229 -20.53 0.27 2.16
C PHE A 229 -21.26 0.41 0.85
#